data_ee34e6f7901785e421c38825424500c7
#
_entry.id   ee34e6f7901785e421c38825424500c7
#
_cell.length_a   1.000
_cell.length_b   1.000
_cell.length_c   1.000
_cell.angle_alpha   90.00
_cell.angle_beta   90.00
_cell.angle_gamma   90.00
#
_symmetry.space_group_name_H-M   'P 1'
#
loop_
_entity.id
_entity.type
_entity.pdbx_description
1 polymer ?
#
loop_
_entity_poly.entity_id
_entity_poly.type
_entity_poly.pdbx_seq_one_letter_code
_entity_poly.pdbx_strand_id
1 'polypeptide(L)'
;MRSLTVLRAEPSKQFALVERHIRRLRTLSVFRMSMVVIMCERNLGFEAEHHERALRGVPYTRHRVDHGAKRFGVLTTEDIKHGMCTLTNTMLREQRVNVCKPLMSEDPAGSAKRLHEQLTIYSLQFKEAANVFSKTRASLSGKVGGMKDDVVIALQLGIYYTNDPSMYR
;
A
#
# COMPACT_ATOMS: atom_id res chain seq x y z
N MET A 1 -4.87 7.60 -10.25
CA MET A 1 -3.84 7.00 -9.37
C MET A 1 -2.68 6.59 -10.25
N ARG A 2 -1.46 6.95 -9.92
CA ARG A 2 -0.26 6.43 -10.63
C ARG A 2 0.40 5.39 -9.74
N SER A 3 0.74 4.25 -10.30
CA SER A 3 1.49 3.21 -9.62
C SER A 3 2.94 3.24 -10.06
N LEU A 4 3.85 3.09 -9.11
CA LEU A 4 5.28 2.93 -9.37
C LEU A 4 5.71 1.61 -8.73
N THR A 5 6.12 0.66 -9.55
CA THR A 5 6.65 -0.61 -9.08
C THR A 5 8.14 -0.66 -9.32
N VAL A 6 8.91 -0.85 -8.26
CA VAL A 6 10.36 -1.00 -8.33
C VAL A 6 10.73 -2.37 -7.79
N LEU A 7 11.34 -3.19 -8.63
CA LEU A 7 11.75 -4.53 -8.27
C LEU A 7 13.25 -4.53 -7.93
N ARG A 8 13.58 -5.06 -6.75
CA ARG A 8 14.98 -5.31 -6.31
C ARG A 8 15.92 -4.10 -6.40
N ALA A 9 15.40 -2.89 -6.23
CA ALA A 9 16.25 -1.71 -6.16
C ALA A 9 16.83 -1.55 -4.76
N GLU A 10 18.05 -1.04 -4.68
CA GLU A 10 18.65 -0.62 -3.41
C GLU A 10 17.77 0.44 -2.72
N PRO A 11 17.72 0.47 -1.37
CA PRO A 11 16.88 1.42 -0.63
C PRO A 11 17.08 2.87 -1.04
N SER A 12 18.32 3.31 -1.26
CA SER A 12 18.65 4.66 -1.72
C SER A 12 17.99 5.02 -3.05
N LYS A 13 17.98 4.08 -4.00
CA LYS A 13 17.31 4.24 -5.29
C LYS A 13 15.79 4.29 -5.15
N GLN A 14 15.23 3.49 -4.25
CA GLN A 14 13.79 3.52 -3.95
C GLN A 14 13.38 4.90 -3.42
N PHE A 15 14.11 5.45 -2.46
CA PHE A 15 13.82 6.78 -1.89
C PHE A 15 13.90 7.88 -2.97
N ALA A 16 14.92 7.88 -3.79
CA ALA A 16 15.07 8.83 -4.89
C ALA A 16 13.91 8.75 -5.90
N LEU A 17 13.40 7.54 -6.16
CA LEU A 17 12.23 7.35 -7.03
C LEU A 17 10.95 7.89 -6.40
N VAL A 18 10.72 7.65 -5.11
CA VAL A 18 9.56 8.19 -4.37
C VAL A 18 9.61 9.70 -4.35
N GLU A 19 10.75 10.31 -4.02
CA GLU A 19 10.94 11.75 -4.04
C GLU A 19 10.67 12.36 -5.41
N ARG A 20 11.25 11.79 -6.46
CA ARG A 20 11.02 12.21 -7.85
C ARG A 20 9.55 12.15 -8.22
N HIS A 21 8.86 11.09 -7.79
CA HIS A 21 7.42 10.95 -8.02
C HIS A 21 6.61 12.03 -7.32
N ILE A 22 6.92 12.32 -6.04
CA ILE A 22 6.28 13.40 -5.29
C ILE A 22 6.52 14.75 -5.98
N ARG A 23 7.76 15.07 -6.38
CA ARG A 23 8.10 16.29 -7.11
C ARG A 23 7.34 16.41 -8.41
N ARG A 24 7.23 15.30 -9.18
CA ARG A 24 6.44 15.25 -10.41
C ARG A 24 4.95 15.49 -10.17
N LEU A 25 4.36 14.92 -9.11
CA LEU A 25 2.96 15.19 -8.78
C LEU A 25 2.73 16.68 -8.50
N ARG A 26 3.69 17.35 -7.87
CA ARG A 26 3.61 18.79 -7.55
C ARG A 26 3.70 19.71 -8.76
N THR A 27 4.17 19.24 -9.91
CA THR A 27 4.08 20.03 -11.16
C THR A 27 2.66 20.16 -11.67
N LEU A 28 1.73 19.29 -11.21
CA LEU A 28 0.33 19.39 -11.53
C LEU A 28 -0.34 20.40 -10.59
N SER A 29 -1.06 21.37 -11.16
CA SER A 29 -1.69 22.46 -10.41
C SER A 29 -2.55 21.98 -9.24
N VAL A 30 -3.31 20.91 -9.47
CA VAL A 30 -4.21 20.27 -8.49
C VAL A 30 -3.46 19.75 -7.25
N PHE A 31 -2.19 19.35 -7.40
CA PHE A 31 -1.42 18.74 -6.32
C PHE A 31 -0.29 19.64 -5.79
N ARG A 32 -0.15 20.87 -6.31
CA ARG A 32 0.96 21.76 -5.98
C ARG A 32 1.11 21.99 -4.46
N MET A 33 -0.01 22.23 -3.78
CA MET A 33 -0.06 22.53 -2.34
C MET A 33 -0.64 21.37 -1.51
N SER A 34 -0.86 20.22 -2.12
CA SER A 34 -1.44 19.07 -1.41
C SER A 34 -0.43 18.46 -0.45
N MET A 35 -0.91 18.11 0.75
CA MET A 35 -0.14 17.29 1.67
C MET A 35 -0.02 15.86 1.11
N VAL A 36 1.22 15.37 1.03
CA VAL A 36 1.49 13.97 0.69
C VAL A 36 1.70 13.18 1.97
N VAL A 37 0.87 12.19 2.21
CA VAL A 37 1.04 11.28 3.34
C VAL A 37 1.61 9.96 2.82
N ILE A 38 2.76 9.58 3.35
CA ILE A 38 3.42 8.32 3.02
C ILE A 38 3.04 7.28 4.06
N MET A 39 2.48 6.18 3.58
CA MET A 39 2.13 5.03 4.41
C MET A 39 3.01 3.85 4.01
N CYS A 40 3.87 3.42 4.92
CA CYS A 40 4.71 2.26 4.74
C CYS A 40 4.15 1.07 5.53
N GLU A 41 4.15 -0.10 4.95
CA GLU A 41 3.94 -1.33 5.70
C GLU A 41 5.18 -1.62 6.57
N ARG A 42 4.97 -1.92 7.84
CA ARG A 42 6.04 -2.09 8.84
C ARG A 42 6.26 -3.56 9.24
N ASN A 43 5.93 -4.48 8.38
CA ASN A 43 6.02 -5.91 8.74
C ASN A 43 7.45 -6.44 8.79
N LEU A 44 8.37 -5.79 8.10
CA LEU A 44 9.75 -6.27 7.93
C LEU A 44 10.79 -5.50 8.75
N GLY A 45 10.39 -4.51 9.58
CA GLY A 45 11.31 -3.86 10.50
C GLY A 45 11.47 -2.35 10.32
N PHE A 46 12.64 -1.86 9.92
CA PHE A 46 13.03 -0.45 10.00
C PHE A 46 12.79 0.37 8.72
N GLU A 47 12.14 -0.20 7.70
CA GLU A 47 11.97 0.45 6.40
C GLU A 47 11.20 1.78 6.52
N ALA A 48 10.18 1.84 7.36
CA ALA A 48 9.38 3.05 7.53
C ALA A 48 10.19 4.21 8.12
N GLU A 49 11.07 3.93 9.08
CA GLU A 49 11.99 4.89 9.68
C GLU A 49 13.06 5.36 8.68
N HIS A 50 13.55 4.46 7.83
CA HIS A 50 14.49 4.81 6.76
C HIS A 50 13.82 5.71 5.71
N HIS A 51 12.58 5.41 5.31
CA HIS A 51 11.80 6.25 4.41
C HIS A 51 11.55 7.64 5.02
N GLU A 52 11.15 7.69 6.29
CA GLU A 52 10.94 8.97 6.98
C GLU A 52 12.22 9.82 6.97
N ARG A 53 13.34 9.23 7.36
CA ARG A 53 14.63 9.93 7.41
C ARG A 53 15.05 10.45 6.04
N ALA A 54 14.90 9.62 4.99
CA ALA A 54 15.31 9.97 3.63
C ALA A 54 14.45 11.07 3.00
N LEU A 55 13.16 11.14 3.36
CA LEU A 55 12.19 12.04 2.75
C LEU A 55 11.79 13.22 3.67
N ARG A 56 12.40 13.34 4.84
CA ARG A 56 12.11 14.40 5.84
C ARG A 56 12.23 15.81 5.27
N GLY A 57 13.16 16.05 4.36
CA GLY A 57 13.39 17.36 3.72
C GLY A 57 12.43 17.66 2.55
N VAL A 58 11.55 16.76 2.18
CA VAL A 58 10.62 16.99 1.06
C VAL A 58 9.42 17.82 1.55
N PRO A 59 9.19 19.04 1.04
CA PRO A 59 8.13 19.93 1.53
C PRO A 59 6.74 19.29 1.45
N TYR A 60 5.86 19.65 2.37
CA TYR A 60 4.48 19.15 2.43
C TYR A 60 4.35 17.63 2.37
N THR A 61 5.32 16.91 2.94
CA THR A 61 5.35 15.46 2.99
C THR A 61 5.46 15.02 4.44
N ARG A 62 4.64 14.07 4.84
CA ARG A 62 4.74 13.44 6.16
C ARG A 62 4.53 11.94 6.06
N HIS A 63 5.05 11.24 7.04
CA HIS A 63 4.84 9.81 7.19
C HIS A 63 3.73 9.53 8.20
N ARG A 64 2.95 8.52 7.94
CA ARG A 64 1.97 8.03 8.91
C ARG A 64 2.70 7.48 10.13
N VAL A 65 2.27 7.93 11.30
CA VAL A 65 2.73 7.44 12.60
C VAL A 65 1.66 6.53 13.21
N ASP A 66 2.07 5.38 13.64
CA ASP A 66 1.28 4.53 14.53
C ASP A 66 1.40 5.11 15.95
N HIS A 67 0.36 5.79 16.40
CA HIS A 67 0.36 6.47 17.68
C HIS A 67 0.46 5.52 18.87
N GLY A 68 -0.11 4.31 18.75
CA GLY A 68 -0.01 3.29 19.79
C GLY A 68 1.42 2.76 19.97
N ALA A 69 2.09 2.46 18.88
CA ALA A 69 3.48 1.98 18.87
C ALA A 69 4.52 3.11 18.89
N LYS A 70 4.11 4.38 18.70
CA LYS A 70 4.99 5.54 18.56
C LYS A 70 6.07 5.36 17.47
N ARG A 71 5.71 4.70 16.37
CA ARG A 71 6.61 4.36 15.26
C ARG A 71 6.01 4.75 13.92
N PHE A 72 6.89 5.03 12.95
CA PHE A 72 6.47 5.25 11.57
C PHE A 72 5.99 3.95 10.93
N GLY A 73 5.05 4.10 9.99
CA GLY A 73 4.47 3.00 9.25
C GLY A 73 3.32 2.30 9.97
N VAL A 74 2.78 1.30 9.32
CA VAL A 74 1.59 0.57 9.74
C VAL A 74 1.92 -0.92 9.86
N LEU A 75 1.59 -1.50 11.00
CA LEU A 75 1.67 -2.95 11.19
C LEU A 75 0.37 -3.57 10.65
N THR A 76 0.47 -4.34 9.58
CA THR A 76 -0.68 -5.02 8.98
C THR A 76 -0.93 -6.36 9.67
N THR A 77 -1.66 -6.30 10.80
CA THR A 77 -2.20 -7.51 11.46
C THR A 77 -3.29 -8.16 10.62
N GLU A 78 -3.67 -9.39 10.93
CA GLU A 78 -4.76 -10.06 10.22
C GLU A 78 -6.08 -9.29 10.32
N ASP A 79 -6.40 -8.70 11.48
CA ASP A 79 -7.60 -7.88 11.66
C ASP A 79 -7.58 -6.64 10.76
N ILE A 80 -6.44 -5.96 10.68
CA ILE A 80 -6.25 -4.82 9.76
C ILE A 80 -6.40 -5.27 8.32
N LYS A 81 -5.84 -6.40 7.92
CA LYS A 81 -5.99 -6.95 6.57
C LYS A 81 -7.45 -7.25 6.24
N HIS A 82 -8.19 -7.81 7.19
CA HIS A 82 -9.64 -8.05 7.02
C HIS A 82 -10.40 -6.73 6.84
N GLY A 83 -10.13 -5.73 7.67
CA GLY A 83 -10.74 -4.40 7.55
C GLY A 83 -10.40 -3.73 6.20
N MET A 84 -9.14 -3.78 5.79
CA MET A 84 -8.68 -3.26 4.50
C MET A 84 -9.38 -3.96 3.31
N CYS A 85 -9.45 -5.29 3.34
CA CYS A 85 -10.09 -6.08 2.30
C CYS A 85 -11.59 -5.78 2.19
N THR A 86 -12.30 -5.75 3.32
CA THR A 86 -13.73 -5.46 3.38
C THR A 86 -14.04 -4.07 2.83
N LEU A 87 -13.31 -3.05 3.29
CA LEU A 87 -13.50 -1.68 2.84
C LEU A 87 -13.19 -1.52 1.36
N THR A 88 -12.09 -2.13 0.89
CA THR A 88 -11.71 -2.08 -0.54
C THR A 88 -12.78 -2.72 -1.41
N ASN A 89 -13.28 -3.89 -1.02
CA ASN A 89 -14.35 -4.56 -1.75
C ASN A 89 -15.62 -3.70 -1.80
N THR A 90 -16.02 -3.10 -0.70
CA THR A 90 -17.17 -2.19 -0.63
C THR A 90 -16.97 -1.01 -1.59
N MET A 91 -15.81 -0.33 -1.53
CA MET A 91 -15.54 0.84 -2.37
C MET A 91 -15.44 0.51 -3.87
N LEU A 92 -14.94 -0.68 -4.21
CA LEU A 92 -14.93 -1.15 -5.60
C LEU A 92 -16.35 -1.43 -6.10
N ARG A 93 -17.19 -2.08 -5.30
CA ARG A 93 -18.61 -2.37 -5.63
C ARG A 93 -19.44 -1.10 -5.77
N GLU A 94 -19.18 -0.10 -4.93
CA GLU A 94 -19.83 1.22 -4.99
C GLU A 94 -19.23 2.13 -6.06
N GLN A 95 -18.27 1.65 -6.85
CA GLN A 95 -17.56 2.42 -7.89
C GLN A 95 -16.88 3.69 -7.38
N ARG A 96 -16.56 3.74 -6.09
CA ARG A 96 -15.82 4.86 -5.45
C ARG A 96 -14.31 4.78 -5.71
N VAL A 97 -13.82 3.62 -6.12
CA VAL A 97 -12.44 3.40 -6.58
C VAL A 97 -12.48 2.87 -8.00
N ASN A 98 -11.87 3.61 -8.91
CA ASN A 98 -11.80 3.25 -10.31
C ASN A 98 -10.36 3.25 -10.80
N VAL A 99 -9.99 2.26 -11.59
CA VAL A 99 -8.71 2.22 -12.30
C VAL A 99 -8.92 2.77 -13.70
N CYS A 100 -8.30 3.91 -14.01
CA CYS A 100 -8.46 4.56 -15.31
C CYS A 100 -7.91 3.69 -16.44
N LYS A 101 -8.70 3.46 -17.51
CA LYS A 101 -8.28 2.71 -18.70
C LYS A 101 -6.96 3.21 -19.32
N PRO A 102 -6.71 4.52 -19.47
CA PRO A 102 -5.43 5.02 -19.99
C PRO A 102 -4.22 4.60 -19.15
N LEU A 103 -4.40 4.46 -17.83
CA LEU A 103 -3.34 3.94 -16.95
C LEU A 103 -2.99 2.47 -17.24
N MET A 104 -3.94 1.71 -17.74
CA MET A 104 -3.72 0.30 -18.11
C MET A 104 -3.01 0.18 -19.47
N SER A 105 -3.32 1.06 -20.42
CA SER A 105 -2.73 1.05 -21.77
C SER A 105 -1.34 1.69 -21.84
N GLU A 106 -1.05 2.66 -20.98
CA GLU A 106 0.21 3.42 -20.96
C GLU A 106 1.11 3.05 -19.78
N ASP A 107 0.97 1.84 -19.23
CA ASP A 107 1.75 1.37 -18.08
C ASP A 107 2.95 0.52 -18.52
N PRO A 108 4.10 1.13 -18.87
CA PRO A 108 5.27 0.40 -19.34
C PRO A 108 5.85 -0.54 -18.26
N ALA A 109 5.56 -0.30 -17.00
CA ALA A 109 5.99 -1.16 -15.89
C ALA A 109 5.02 -2.31 -15.60
N GLY A 110 3.84 -2.35 -16.25
CA GLY A 110 2.81 -3.36 -16.04
C GLY A 110 2.16 -3.32 -14.65
N SER A 111 2.19 -2.17 -13.97
CA SER A 111 1.69 -2.07 -12.59
C SER A 111 0.18 -2.22 -12.51
N ALA A 112 -0.57 -1.70 -13.50
CA ALA A 112 -2.01 -1.83 -13.57
C ALA A 112 -2.41 -3.28 -13.86
N LYS A 113 -1.69 -3.95 -14.75
CA LYS A 113 -1.87 -5.38 -15.04
C LYS A 113 -1.62 -6.21 -13.78
N ARG A 114 -0.50 -5.96 -13.08
CA ARG A 114 -0.19 -6.65 -11.81
C ARG A 114 -1.25 -6.42 -10.74
N LEU A 115 -1.76 -5.19 -10.62
CA LEU A 115 -2.84 -4.90 -9.68
C LEU A 115 -4.08 -5.73 -10.00
N HIS A 116 -4.48 -5.81 -11.26
CA HIS A 116 -5.61 -6.62 -11.69
C HIS A 116 -5.38 -8.11 -11.40
N GLU A 117 -4.23 -8.64 -11.76
CA GLU A 117 -3.85 -10.04 -11.48
C GLU A 117 -3.87 -10.32 -9.98
N GLN A 118 -3.26 -9.45 -9.17
CA GLN A 118 -3.22 -9.62 -7.72
C GLN A 118 -4.61 -9.51 -7.08
N LEU A 119 -5.46 -8.58 -7.52
CA LEU A 119 -6.85 -8.49 -7.05
C LEU A 119 -7.66 -9.74 -7.34
N THR A 120 -7.42 -10.38 -8.50
CA THR A 120 -8.12 -11.59 -8.91
C THR A 120 -7.76 -12.79 -8.02
N ILE A 121 -6.52 -12.90 -7.59
CA ILE A 121 -6.04 -14.01 -6.76
C ILE A 121 -6.07 -13.74 -5.26
N TYR A 122 -6.28 -12.47 -4.84
CA TYR A 122 -6.32 -12.11 -3.44
C TYR A 122 -7.53 -12.70 -2.75
N SER A 123 -7.32 -13.71 -1.93
CA SER A 123 -8.37 -14.50 -1.32
C SER A 123 -8.06 -14.90 0.11
N LEU A 124 -9.08 -15.35 0.81
CA LEU A 124 -8.94 -15.94 2.12
C LEU A 124 -8.35 -17.35 1.95
N GLN A 125 -7.19 -17.56 2.52
CA GLN A 125 -6.50 -18.86 2.53
C GLN A 125 -6.62 -19.48 3.91
N PHE A 126 -7.06 -20.72 3.96
CA PHE A 126 -7.07 -21.51 5.19
C PHE A 126 -5.77 -22.31 5.25
N LYS A 127 -4.96 -22.04 6.27
CA LYS A 127 -3.79 -22.87 6.57
C LYS A 127 -4.26 -24.01 7.44
N GLU A 128 -4.05 -25.23 6.95
CA GLU A 128 -4.29 -26.42 7.76
C GLU A 128 -3.47 -26.38 9.04
N ALA A 129 -4.07 -26.83 10.11
CA ALA A 129 -3.40 -26.94 11.40
C ALA A 129 -2.28 -27.99 11.30
N ALA A 130 -1.08 -27.62 11.70
CA ALA A 130 0.07 -28.53 11.68
C ALA A 130 -0.08 -29.75 12.61
N ASN A 131 -1.03 -29.67 13.56
CA ASN A 131 -1.39 -30.75 14.47
C ASN A 131 -2.81 -30.55 15.02
N VAL A 132 -3.37 -31.59 15.65
CA VAL A 132 -4.75 -31.62 16.19
C VAL A 132 -5.04 -30.52 17.22
N PHE A 133 -4.01 -29.95 17.84
CA PHE A 133 -4.14 -28.89 18.86
C PHE A 133 -4.01 -27.48 18.31
N SER A 134 -3.62 -27.31 17.06
CA SER A 134 -3.49 -26.01 16.44
C SER A 134 -4.79 -25.62 15.72
N LYS A 135 -5.29 -24.39 15.99
CA LYS A 135 -6.46 -23.87 15.29
C LYS A 135 -6.12 -23.57 13.84
N THR A 136 -6.97 -23.99 12.91
CA THR A 136 -6.94 -23.57 11.52
C THR A 136 -6.96 -22.03 11.47
N ARG A 137 -5.95 -21.43 10.86
CA ARG A 137 -5.85 -19.97 10.70
C ARG A 137 -6.24 -19.59 9.29
N ALA A 138 -7.24 -18.73 9.19
CA ALA A 138 -7.55 -18.04 7.94
C ALA A 138 -6.63 -16.82 7.78
N SER A 139 -6.04 -16.64 6.61
CA SER A 139 -5.18 -15.52 6.28
C SER A 139 -5.53 -14.97 4.92
N LEU A 140 -5.66 -13.64 4.80
CA LEU A 140 -5.83 -12.98 3.52
C LEU A 140 -4.49 -12.87 2.80
N SER A 141 -4.37 -13.47 1.64
CA SER A 141 -3.14 -13.48 0.86
C SER A 141 -3.40 -13.64 -0.64
N GLY A 142 -2.58 -13.00 -1.44
CA GLY A 142 -2.47 -13.21 -2.88
C GLY A 142 -1.21 -14.00 -3.27
N LYS A 143 -0.51 -14.61 -2.30
CA LYS A 143 0.73 -15.35 -2.52
C LYS A 143 0.47 -16.76 -3.04
N VAL A 144 -0.09 -16.86 -4.23
CA VAL A 144 -0.37 -18.13 -4.90
C VAL A 144 0.62 -18.31 -6.05
N GLY A 145 1.22 -19.50 -6.17
CA GLY A 145 2.13 -19.82 -7.28
C GLY A 145 3.36 -18.91 -7.40
N GLY A 146 3.89 -18.40 -6.27
CA GLY A 146 5.04 -17.49 -6.26
C GLY A 146 4.71 -16.02 -6.56
N MET A 147 3.45 -15.69 -6.80
CA MET A 147 3.01 -14.30 -6.95
C MET A 147 3.04 -13.55 -5.62
N LYS A 148 3.20 -12.23 -5.71
CA LYS A 148 3.21 -11.32 -4.57
C LYS A 148 1.92 -10.52 -4.53
N ASP A 149 1.55 -10.06 -3.34
CA ASP A 149 0.35 -9.23 -3.09
C ASP A 149 0.67 -7.76 -2.77
N ASP A 150 1.91 -7.34 -2.98
CA ASP A 150 2.42 -6.03 -2.57
C ASP A 150 1.61 -4.86 -3.15
N VAL A 151 1.15 -4.96 -4.40
CA VAL A 151 0.41 -3.88 -5.07
C VAL A 151 -1.02 -3.78 -4.53
N VAL A 152 -1.66 -4.92 -4.23
CA VAL A 152 -2.98 -4.95 -3.59
C VAL A 152 -2.91 -4.40 -2.18
N ILE A 153 -1.91 -4.82 -1.39
CA ILE A 153 -1.72 -4.30 -0.03
C ILE A 153 -1.47 -2.78 -0.05
N ALA A 154 -0.66 -2.28 -0.99
CA ALA A 154 -0.43 -0.84 -1.13
C ALA A 154 -1.72 -0.06 -1.48
N LEU A 155 -2.56 -0.60 -2.37
CA LEU A 155 -3.87 -0.03 -2.68
C LEU A 155 -4.78 -0.03 -1.44
N GLN A 156 -4.87 -1.17 -0.77
CA GLN A 156 -5.71 -1.36 0.40
C GLN A 156 -5.31 -0.46 1.56
N LEU A 157 -4.02 -0.28 1.82
CA LEU A 157 -3.50 0.67 2.79
C LEU A 157 -3.94 2.10 2.46
N GLY A 158 -3.80 2.51 1.19
CA GLY A 158 -4.26 3.82 0.74
C GLY A 158 -5.74 4.04 0.99
N ILE A 159 -6.58 3.09 0.62
CA ILE A 159 -8.03 3.17 0.81
C ILE A 159 -8.40 3.18 2.30
N TYR A 160 -7.83 2.28 3.08
CA TYR A 160 -8.19 2.09 4.48
C TYR A 160 -7.89 3.34 5.32
N TYR A 161 -6.69 3.89 5.17
CA TYR A 161 -6.27 5.03 5.97
C TYR A 161 -6.77 6.38 5.44
N THR A 162 -7.15 6.52 4.18
CA THR A 162 -7.85 7.73 3.70
C THR A 162 -9.26 7.85 4.26
N ASN A 163 -9.84 6.77 4.76
CA ASN A 163 -11.13 6.78 5.44
C ASN A 163 -11.01 6.86 6.99
N ASP A 164 -9.79 6.91 7.52
CA ASP A 164 -9.55 7.10 8.97
C ASP A 164 -9.64 8.59 9.32
N PRO A 165 -10.61 9.02 10.15
CA PRO A 165 -10.76 10.43 10.54
C PRO A 165 -9.53 11.00 11.24
N SER A 166 -8.70 10.18 11.86
CA SER A 166 -7.47 10.61 12.53
C SER A 166 -6.39 11.09 11.55
N MET A 167 -6.54 10.79 10.26
CA MET A 167 -5.63 11.26 9.21
C MET A 167 -5.71 12.76 8.95
N TYR A 168 -6.82 13.39 9.33
CA TYR A 168 -7.11 14.80 9.04
C TYR A 168 -6.93 15.72 10.25
N ARG A 169 -6.44 15.18 11.35
CA ARG A 169 -6.16 15.91 12.61
C ARG A 169 -4.71 16.33 12.76
#